data_f3e59dd730c6f0103a8a954bc83f7e59
#
_entry.id   f3e59dd730c6f0103a8a954bc83f7e59
#
_cell.length_a   1.000
_cell.length_b   1.000
_cell.length_c   1.000
_cell.angle_alpha   90.00
_cell.angle_beta   90.00
_cell.angle_gamma   90.00
#
_symmetry.space_group_name_H-M   'P 1'
#
loop_
_entity.id
_entity.type
_entity.pdbx_description
1 polymer ?
#
loop_
_entity_poly.entity_id
_entity_poly.type
_entity_poly.pdbx_seq_one_letter_code
_entity_poly.pdbx_strand_id
1 'polypeptide(L)'
;MLSPDHVLTLSGAGATSIVMKCLVTLLLTSSCIASSSAPDSPNKAAAAPRTLKYLLEPPVYAEVVAPRGENVTLPCILRANPSQYTVKWTKMEVEKVGPENIIIISNGRACKRYGHLGPRASLRKAHVLDASLQLSRLELEDGGRYRCQLSHDLHDESVFISLRIEGVVFPYQSKNGRYRFTYTEAKQACEEQDGRLASQEQLYRAWTEGLDWCNAGWLWDGTVQYPIIVPRPACGLETFSGLRSYGSKDKDHHFDAFCFTSQTSGSVFFLSGSFSFQQAENACRHQGAQLALVGQLYAAWRFQKYDRCDGGWLKDGSVRFPSTTPGGVAEDSPRPECARWDSQTRRHIFTVLTATTLNFGLF
;
A
#
# COMPACT_ATOMS: atom_id res chain seq x y z
N MET A 1 -17.88 -58.32 -7.05
CA MET A 1 -17.20 -59.39 -6.28
C MET A 1 -16.22 -58.72 -5.34
N LEU A 2 -16.50 -58.92 -4.02
CA LEU A 2 -15.63 -58.76 -2.87
C LEU A 2 -15.17 -57.33 -2.45
N SER A 3 -15.95 -56.73 -1.57
CA SER A 3 -15.56 -56.04 -0.31
C SER A 3 -15.13 -57.16 0.69
N PRO A 4 -14.57 -56.94 1.89
CA PRO A 4 -14.73 -55.81 2.81
C PRO A 4 -13.54 -55.52 3.77
N ASP A 5 -13.74 -54.44 4.57
CA ASP A 5 -13.47 -54.26 6.02
C ASP A 5 -12.05 -54.30 6.59
N HIS A 6 -11.66 -53.19 7.21
CA HIS A 6 -11.29 -53.26 8.64
C HIS A 6 -11.45 -51.87 9.31
N VAL A 7 -12.51 -51.80 10.11
CA VAL A 7 -12.74 -50.86 11.20
C VAL A 7 -11.80 -51.20 12.36
N LEU A 8 -11.12 -50.25 12.92
CA LEU A 8 -10.62 -50.28 14.30
C LEU A 8 -10.92 -48.95 15.00
N THR A 9 -11.97 -49.04 15.78
CA THR A 9 -12.29 -48.14 16.88
C THR A 9 -11.35 -48.41 18.04
N LEU A 10 -10.78 -47.36 18.63
CA LEU A 10 -10.35 -47.36 20.03
C LEU A 10 -10.81 -46.07 20.69
N SER A 11 -11.76 -46.26 21.56
CA SER A 11 -12.23 -45.32 22.59
C SER A 11 -11.24 -45.27 23.75
N GLY A 12 -11.15 -44.17 24.42
CA GLY A 12 -10.67 -44.20 25.82
C GLY A 12 -10.00 -42.93 26.32
N ALA A 13 -10.82 -42.11 26.93
CA ALA A 13 -10.62 -41.49 28.23
C ALA A 13 -9.37 -40.65 28.52
N GLY A 14 -9.62 -39.44 28.83
CA GLY A 14 -9.39 -38.97 30.23
C GLY A 14 -8.16 -38.12 30.47
N ALA A 15 -8.47 -36.92 30.85
CA ALA A 15 -7.91 -36.23 31.98
C ALA A 15 -6.63 -35.37 31.82
N THR A 16 -6.87 -34.19 32.18
CA THR A 16 -6.26 -33.35 33.23
C THR A 16 -5.21 -32.36 32.81
N SER A 17 -5.70 -31.17 32.85
CA SER A 17 -4.99 -29.89 32.99
C SER A 17 -3.98 -29.97 34.14
N ILE A 18 -2.70 -29.71 33.85
CA ILE A 18 -1.70 -29.42 34.89
C ILE A 18 -1.31 -27.96 34.76
N VAL A 19 -1.87 -27.15 35.64
CA VAL A 19 -1.42 -25.81 35.94
C VAL A 19 -0.15 -25.93 36.81
N MET A 20 0.99 -25.59 36.27
CA MET A 20 2.24 -25.53 37.03
C MET A 20 2.43 -24.15 37.62
N LYS A 21 2.06 -23.97 38.89
CA LYS A 21 2.42 -22.82 39.73
C LYS A 21 3.87 -22.99 40.15
N CYS A 22 4.76 -22.09 39.70
CA CYS A 22 6.07 -21.93 40.30
C CYS A 22 5.95 -21.08 41.56
N LEU A 23 6.10 -21.72 42.74
CA LEU A 23 6.35 -21.06 44.00
C LEU A 23 7.85 -20.65 44.06
N VAL A 24 8.12 -19.38 44.21
CA VAL A 24 9.45 -18.83 44.54
C VAL A 24 9.54 -18.77 46.05
N THR A 25 10.37 -19.64 46.62
CA THR A 25 10.70 -19.64 48.07
C THR A 25 11.82 -18.64 48.30
N LEU A 26 11.54 -17.60 49.09
CA LEU A 26 12.53 -16.69 49.67
C LEU A 26 13.29 -17.43 50.78
N LEU A 27 14.60 -17.56 50.65
CA LEU A 27 15.50 -17.87 51.77
C LEU A 27 16.21 -16.58 52.18
N LEU A 28 15.83 -16.05 53.34
CA LEU A 28 16.53 -15.03 54.09
C LEU A 28 17.72 -15.67 54.80
N THR A 29 18.95 -15.29 54.45
CA THR A 29 20.12 -15.50 55.29
C THR A 29 20.66 -14.14 55.71
N SER A 30 20.48 -13.87 56.98
CA SER A 30 21.06 -12.77 57.76
C SER A 30 22.54 -13.07 58.00
N SER A 31 23.42 -12.14 57.71
CA SER A 31 24.79 -12.14 58.27
C SER A 31 25.24 -10.72 58.52
N CYS A 32 25.75 -10.58 59.78
CA CYS A 32 26.08 -9.34 60.41
C CYS A 32 27.40 -8.71 59.96
N ILE A 33 27.40 -7.43 59.83
CA ILE A 33 28.26 -6.34 60.33
C ILE A 33 29.75 -6.64 60.49
N ALA A 34 30.57 -5.88 59.77
CA ALA A 34 31.84 -5.39 60.18
C ALA A 34 31.99 -3.94 59.73
N SER A 35 32.02 -3.04 60.72
CA SER A 35 32.40 -1.64 60.57
C SER A 35 33.91 -1.54 60.35
N SER A 36 34.30 -0.90 59.25
CA SER A 36 35.64 -0.35 59.16
C SER A 36 35.59 1.04 58.53
N SER A 37 36.21 1.93 59.19
CA SER A 37 36.43 3.35 58.98
C SER A 37 36.78 3.71 57.52
N ALA A 38 36.23 4.83 57.10
CA ALA A 38 36.58 5.52 55.87
C ALA A 38 38.04 6.01 55.85
N PRO A 39 38.62 6.03 54.67
CA PRO A 39 39.46 7.14 54.26
C PRO A 39 38.99 7.82 52.99
N ASP A 40 39.07 9.13 53.05
CA ASP A 40 39.23 10.15 52.04
C ASP A 40 38.74 9.90 50.62
N SER A 41 37.84 10.76 50.28
CA SER A 41 37.36 11.09 48.94
C SER A 41 38.51 11.33 47.95
N PRO A 42 38.60 10.56 46.86
CA PRO A 42 39.28 11.03 45.67
C PRO A 42 38.27 11.69 44.72
N ASN A 43 38.55 12.95 44.40
CA ASN A 43 38.14 13.67 43.21
C ASN A 43 37.11 12.95 42.32
N LYS A 44 35.89 13.47 42.31
CA LYS A 44 34.98 13.32 41.15
C LYS A 44 35.69 13.93 39.93
N ALA A 45 36.48 13.15 39.24
CA ALA A 45 36.82 13.44 37.87
C ALA A 45 35.47 13.56 37.13
N ALA A 46 35.15 14.76 36.70
CA ALA A 46 34.01 14.99 35.83
C ALA A 46 34.15 14.04 34.63
N ALA A 47 33.24 13.07 34.52
CA ALA A 47 33.21 12.17 33.38
C ALA A 47 33.15 13.07 32.13
N ALA A 48 34.16 12.95 31.27
CA ALA A 48 34.19 13.65 30.01
C ALA A 48 32.85 13.41 29.30
N PRO A 49 32.24 14.43 28.72
CA PRO A 49 30.96 14.29 28.05
C PRO A 49 31.09 13.15 27.02
N ARG A 50 30.32 12.10 27.20
CA ARG A 50 30.26 11.00 26.22
C ARG A 50 29.80 11.60 24.90
N THR A 51 30.70 11.78 23.97
CA THR A 51 30.36 12.22 22.61
C THR A 51 29.40 11.18 22.04
N LEU A 52 28.19 11.59 21.68
CA LEU A 52 27.23 10.74 21.01
C LEU A 52 27.84 10.26 19.68
N LYS A 53 27.91 8.97 19.48
CA LYS A 53 28.47 8.36 18.27
C LYS A 53 27.61 8.69 17.05
N TYR A 54 26.30 8.81 17.24
CA TYR A 54 25.33 9.12 16.22
C TYR A 54 24.38 10.22 16.71
N LEU A 55 24.11 11.19 15.85
CA LEU A 55 23.24 12.32 16.12
C LEU A 55 21.80 12.10 15.67
N LEU A 56 21.56 11.17 14.72
CA LEU A 56 20.21 10.78 14.33
C LEU A 56 19.69 9.61 15.16
N GLU A 57 18.42 9.67 15.57
CA GLU A 57 17.72 8.53 16.11
C GLU A 57 17.32 7.57 14.97
N PRO A 58 17.45 6.24 15.16
CA PRO A 58 16.89 5.29 14.24
C PRO A 58 15.36 5.49 14.21
N PRO A 59 14.69 5.43 13.04
CA PRO A 59 13.27 5.59 12.99
C PRO A 59 12.56 4.43 13.71
N VAL A 60 11.56 4.74 14.53
CA VAL A 60 10.76 3.74 15.27
C VAL A 60 10.05 2.80 14.28
N TYR A 61 9.66 3.32 13.12
CA TYR A 61 9.04 2.56 12.04
C TYR A 61 9.83 2.77 10.76
N ALA A 62 10.27 1.68 10.12
CA ALA A 62 10.94 1.74 8.82
C ALA A 62 9.95 2.02 7.67
N GLU A 63 8.66 1.73 7.86
CA GLU A 63 7.58 1.98 6.91
C GLU A 63 6.47 2.82 7.57
N VAL A 64 6.02 3.84 6.85
CA VAL A 64 4.83 4.64 7.17
C VAL A 64 3.79 4.36 6.10
N VAL A 65 2.56 4.09 6.51
CA VAL A 65 1.44 3.80 5.61
C VAL A 65 0.39 4.89 5.74
N ALA A 66 -0.05 5.43 4.61
CA ALA A 66 -1.09 6.45 4.60
C ALA A 66 -1.92 6.39 3.30
N PRO A 67 -3.22 6.73 3.34
CA PRO A 67 -4.04 6.81 2.15
C PRO A 67 -3.75 8.07 1.33
N ARG A 68 -4.13 8.04 0.05
CA ARG A 68 -4.09 9.22 -0.83
C ARG A 68 -4.96 10.35 -0.28
N GLY A 69 -4.50 11.58 -0.45
CA GLY A 69 -5.20 12.80 -0.02
C GLY A 69 -4.90 13.24 1.40
N GLU A 70 -4.41 12.36 2.26
CA GLU A 70 -4.06 12.67 3.64
C GLU A 70 -2.70 13.35 3.77
N ASN A 71 -2.42 13.82 4.98
CA ASN A 71 -1.13 14.37 5.36
C ASN A 71 -0.35 13.32 6.15
N VAL A 72 0.96 13.22 5.90
CA VAL A 72 1.82 12.27 6.59
C VAL A 72 3.06 12.93 7.14
N THR A 73 3.61 12.36 8.21
CA THR A 73 4.89 12.77 8.78
C THR A 73 5.87 11.60 8.71
N LEU A 74 7.00 11.81 8.06
CA LEU A 74 8.12 10.87 8.01
C LEU A 74 9.13 11.28 9.09
N PRO A 75 9.41 10.42 10.10
CA PRO A 75 10.18 10.80 11.28
C PRO A 75 11.66 10.99 10.96
N CYS A 76 12.24 12.06 11.47
CA CYS A 76 13.68 12.29 11.53
C CYS A 76 13.99 13.13 12.77
N ILE A 77 14.50 12.49 13.81
CA ILE A 77 14.72 13.08 15.11
C ILE A 77 16.24 13.14 15.40
N LEU A 78 16.70 14.30 15.85
CA LEU A 78 18.06 14.49 16.31
C LEU A 78 18.16 14.16 17.81
N ARG A 79 19.28 13.58 18.22
CA ARG A 79 19.59 13.31 19.64
C ARG A 79 20.17 14.53 20.35
N ALA A 80 20.79 15.40 19.59
CA ALA A 80 21.36 16.64 20.08
C ALA A 80 21.20 17.74 19.04
N ASN A 81 21.27 19.00 19.47
CA ASN A 81 21.21 20.16 18.59
C ASN A 81 22.62 20.67 18.31
N PRO A 82 23.27 20.28 17.21
CA PRO A 82 24.61 20.78 16.87
C PRO A 82 24.57 22.29 16.55
N SER A 83 25.69 22.96 16.77
CA SER A 83 25.80 24.40 16.53
C SER A 83 25.64 24.79 15.05
N GLN A 84 26.12 23.92 14.15
CA GLN A 84 26.00 24.05 12.69
C GLN A 84 25.68 22.70 12.10
N TYR A 85 24.56 22.61 11.40
CA TYR A 85 24.15 21.40 10.74
C TYR A 85 23.24 21.68 9.55
N THR A 86 23.13 20.71 8.66
CA THR A 86 22.18 20.73 7.54
C THR A 86 21.39 19.44 7.53
N VAL A 87 20.08 19.56 7.47
CA VAL A 87 19.18 18.44 7.20
C VAL A 87 18.74 18.51 5.75
N LYS A 88 18.90 17.39 5.04
CA LYS A 88 18.48 17.23 3.66
C LYS A 88 17.51 16.06 3.55
N TRP A 89 16.32 16.32 3.02
CA TRP A 89 15.36 15.28 2.65
C TRP A 89 15.38 15.01 1.16
N THR A 90 15.47 13.72 0.80
CA THR A 90 15.57 13.25 -0.58
C THR A 90 14.60 12.09 -0.79
N LYS A 91 13.88 12.05 -1.91
CA LYS A 91 13.15 10.85 -2.36
C LYS A 91 14.10 10.01 -3.21
N MET A 92 14.25 8.73 -2.84
CA MET A 92 15.12 7.78 -3.54
C MET A 92 14.39 7.22 -4.76
N GLU A 93 14.98 7.31 -5.93
CA GLU A 93 14.51 6.63 -7.14
C GLU A 93 15.32 5.36 -7.36
N VAL A 94 14.64 4.23 -7.60
CA VAL A 94 15.27 2.89 -7.59
C VAL A 94 16.20 2.66 -8.79
N GLU A 95 16.09 3.43 -9.88
CA GLU A 95 16.77 3.13 -11.14
C GLU A 95 17.43 4.33 -11.85
N LYS A 96 17.43 5.50 -11.26
CA LYS A 96 18.07 6.66 -11.93
C LYS A 96 19.46 6.93 -11.40
N VAL A 97 20.45 6.65 -12.24
CA VAL A 97 21.75 7.32 -12.19
C VAL A 97 21.52 8.76 -12.66
N GLY A 98 21.17 9.64 -11.73
CA GLY A 98 20.83 11.03 -12.03
C GLY A 98 20.92 11.91 -10.77
N PRO A 99 20.64 13.22 -10.89
CA PRO A 99 20.68 14.12 -9.75
C PRO A 99 19.69 13.67 -8.67
N GLU A 100 20.09 13.81 -7.41
CA GLU A 100 19.25 13.50 -6.27
C GLU A 100 17.91 14.25 -6.33
N ASN A 101 16.80 13.56 -6.09
CA ASN A 101 15.47 14.17 -5.99
C ASN A 101 15.32 14.82 -4.61
N ILE A 102 15.94 15.98 -4.44
CA ILE A 102 15.93 16.76 -3.20
C ILE A 102 14.55 17.39 -3.02
N ILE A 103 14.02 17.32 -1.79
CA ILE A 103 12.73 17.89 -1.40
C ILE A 103 12.92 19.13 -0.54
N ILE A 104 13.71 19.02 0.51
CA ILE A 104 13.96 20.10 1.48
C ILE A 104 15.44 20.07 1.92
N ILE A 105 16.02 21.27 2.05
CA ILE A 105 17.27 21.50 2.76
C ILE A 105 17.01 22.53 3.85
N SER A 106 17.46 22.25 5.08
CA SER A 106 17.33 23.16 6.22
C SER A 106 18.61 23.17 7.06
N ASN A 107 19.02 24.33 7.53
CA ASN A 107 20.11 24.51 8.48
C ASN A 107 19.59 24.88 9.89
N GLY A 108 18.35 24.51 10.20
CA GLY A 108 17.69 24.85 11.46
C GLY A 108 17.07 26.25 11.48
N ARG A 109 17.67 27.24 10.83
CA ARG A 109 17.18 28.63 10.74
C ARG A 109 16.40 28.91 9.47
N ALA A 110 16.95 28.50 8.32
CA ALA A 110 16.36 28.67 7.00
C ALA A 110 15.99 27.31 6.42
N CYS A 111 14.96 27.29 5.57
CA CYS A 111 14.48 26.10 4.89
C CYS A 111 14.23 26.42 3.42
N LYS A 112 14.78 25.64 2.51
CA LYS A 112 14.58 25.75 1.07
C LYS A 112 13.96 24.49 0.53
N ARG A 113 12.93 24.61 -0.30
CA ARG A 113 12.15 23.53 -0.88
C ARG A 113 12.48 23.37 -2.36
N TYR A 114 12.42 22.13 -2.86
CA TYR A 114 12.82 21.79 -4.23
C TYR A 114 11.86 20.79 -4.86
N GLY A 115 11.89 20.68 -6.17
CA GLY A 115 11.16 19.70 -6.95
C GLY A 115 9.64 19.80 -6.84
N HIS A 116 8.96 18.82 -7.41
CA HIS A 116 7.49 18.78 -7.45
C HIS A 116 6.84 18.55 -6.06
N LEU A 117 7.57 17.90 -5.14
CA LEU A 117 7.11 17.71 -3.77
C LEU A 117 7.26 18.97 -2.89
N GLY A 118 8.17 19.87 -3.25
CA GLY A 118 8.48 21.05 -2.46
C GLY A 118 7.26 21.89 -2.03
N PRO A 119 6.29 22.20 -2.90
CA PRO A 119 5.07 22.93 -2.52
C PRO A 119 4.22 22.26 -1.46
N ARG A 120 4.23 20.92 -1.41
CA ARG A 120 3.46 20.09 -0.46
C ARG A 120 4.28 19.61 0.74
N ALA A 121 5.56 19.98 0.81
CA ALA A 121 6.51 19.54 1.82
C ALA A 121 6.82 20.63 2.85
N SER A 122 6.94 20.25 4.11
CA SER A 122 7.39 21.10 5.21
C SER A 122 8.14 20.26 6.26
N LEU A 123 8.91 20.93 7.13
CA LEU A 123 9.44 20.30 8.34
C LEU A 123 8.44 20.48 9.48
N ARG A 124 8.21 19.41 10.24
CA ARG A 124 7.23 19.41 11.32
C ARG A 124 7.57 20.41 12.44
N LYS A 125 8.83 20.48 12.88
CA LYS A 125 9.31 21.40 13.92
C LYS A 125 8.49 21.36 15.22
N ALA A 126 8.09 20.18 15.67
CA ALA A 126 7.36 20.03 16.93
C ALA A 126 8.23 20.45 18.13
N HIS A 127 9.53 20.24 18.03
CA HIS A 127 10.55 20.72 18.99
C HIS A 127 11.88 20.96 18.23
N VAL A 128 12.88 21.51 18.92
CA VAL A 128 14.15 21.92 18.33
C VAL A 128 14.95 20.79 17.67
N LEU A 129 14.72 19.54 18.11
CA LEU A 129 15.37 18.33 17.58
C LEU A 129 14.52 17.63 16.51
N ASP A 130 13.37 18.16 16.14
CA ASP A 130 12.46 17.54 15.18
C ASP A 130 12.71 18.08 13.76
N ALA A 131 13.29 17.22 12.92
CA ALA A 131 13.54 17.47 11.51
C ALA A 131 12.66 16.60 10.60
N SER A 132 11.56 16.04 11.15
CA SER A 132 10.63 15.19 10.40
C SER A 132 10.02 15.91 9.21
N LEU A 133 9.94 15.18 8.09
CA LEU A 133 9.29 15.66 6.86
C LEU A 133 7.78 15.47 6.96
N GLN A 134 7.05 16.54 6.74
CA GLN A 134 5.60 16.50 6.59
C GLN A 134 5.23 16.72 5.13
N LEU A 135 4.48 15.77 4.57
CA LEU A 135 3.90 15.84 3.23
C LEU A 135 2.39 16.01 3.37
N SER A 136 1.83 16.95 2.63
CA SER A 136 0.38 17.24 2.61
C SER A 136 -0.25 16.75 1.31
N ARG A 137 -1.52 16.32 1.42
CA ARG A 137 -2.32 15.86 0.27
C ARG A 137 -1.59 14.83 -0.58
N LEU A 138 -1.31 13.67 0.02
CA LEU A 138 -0.58 12.60 -0.63
C LEU A 138 -1.19 12.20 -1.99
N GLU A 139 -0.32 12.02 -2.97
CA GLU A 139 -0.62 11.49 -4.29
C GLU A 139 -0.09 10.06 -4.45
N LEU A 140 -0.55 9.32 -5.46
CA LEU A 140 -0.10 7.95 -5.69
C LEU A 140 1.41 7.87 -5.94
N GLU A 141 1.97 8.91 -6.55
CA GLU A 141 3.38 9.05 -6.89
C GLU A 141 4.28 9.29 -5.66
N ASP A 142 3.70 9.71 -4.54
CA ASP A 142 4.49 10.03 -3.33
C ASP A 142 5.03 8.78 -2.64
N GLY A 143 4.43 7.61 -2.88
CA GLY A 143 4.97 6.34 -2.39
C GLY A 143 6.42 6.12 -2.82
N GLY A 144 7.23 5.54 -1.93
CA GLY A 144 8.63 5.23 -2.19
C GLY A 144 9.51 5.38 -0.96
N ARG A 145 10.83 5.30 -1.18
CA ARG A 145 11.81 5.39 -0.11
C ARG A 145 12.36 6.81 0.02
N TYR A 146 12.41 7.31 1.25
CA TYR A 146 12.89 8.63 1.61
C TYR A 146 14.14 8.54 2.46
N ARG A 147 15.05 9.48 2.27
CA ARG A 147 16.26 9.62 3.07
C ARG A 147 16.25 10.97 3.77
N CYS A 148 16.39 10.95 5.09
CA CYS A 148 16.79 12.10 5.89
C CYS A 148 18.29 12.02 6.10
N GLN A 149 19.05 12.99 5.63
CA GLN A 149 20.48 13.11 5.81
C GLN A 149 20.77 14.30 6.71
N LEU A 150 21.54 14.07 7.76
CA LEU A 150 22.11 15.09 8.63
C LEU A 150 23.60 15.24 8.31
N SER A 151 24.00 16.44 7.92
CA SER A 151 25.41 16.79 7.71
C SER A 151 25.83 17.71 8.83
N HIS A 152 26.86 17.34 9.59
CA HIS A 152 27.47 18.09 10.67
C HIS A 152 28.99 17.93 10.64
N ASP A 153 29.71 19.04 10.57
CA ASP A 153 31.15 19.08 10.35
C ASP A 153 31.57 18.26 9.10
N LEU A 154 32.38 17.21 9.29
CA LEU A 154 32.82 16.30 8.22
C LEU A 154 32.05 14.97 8.22
N HIS A 155 30.96 14.87 8.99
CA HIS A 155 30.20 13.63 9.13
C HIS A 155 28.81 13.76 8.55
N ASP A 156 28.43 12.75 7.79
CA ASP A 156 27.09 12.58 7.24
C ASP A 156 26.43 11.35 7.86
N GLU A 157 25.25 11.53 8.41
CA GLU A 157 24.39 10.44 8.90
C GLU A 157 23.08 10.41 8.09
N SER A 158 22.52 9.24 7.93
CA SER A 158 21.27 9.08 7.19
C SER A 158 20.34 8.06 7.83
N VAL A 159 19.06 8.37 7.85
CA VAL A 159 17.99 7.42 8.14
C VAL A 159 17.07 7.29 6.94
N PHE A 160 16.50 6.10 6.75
CA PHE A 160 15.66 5.77 5.62
C PHE A 160 14.27 5.38 6.12
N ILE A 161 13.26 5.94 5.47
CA ILE A 161 11.85 5.65 5.76
C ILE A 161 11.15 5.34 4.45
N SER A 162 10.39 4.25 4.41
CA SER A 162 9.51 3.93 3.30
C SER A 162 8.13 4.53 3.53
N LEU A 163 7.64 5.29 2.56
CA LEU A 163 6.24 5.73 2.52
C LEU A 163 5.48 4.80 1.59
N ARG A 164 4.48 4.13 2.11
CA ARG A 164 3.57 3.30 1.33
C ARG A 164 2.20 3.95 1.26
N ILE A 165 1.74 4.21 0.05
CA ILE A 165 0.35 4.64 -0.16
C ILE A 165 -0.54 3.41 -0.01
N GLU A 166 -1.55 3.50 0.85
CA GLU A 166 -2.56 2.46 0.98
C GLU A 166 -3.40 2.41 -0.30
N GLY A 167 -3.57 1.22 -0.87
CA GLY A 167 -4.23 1.11 -2.16
C GLY A 167 -4.60 -0.32 -2.53
N VAL A 168 -5.10 -0.47 -3.75
CA VAL A 168 -5.50 -1.74 -4.36
C VAL A 168 -4.95 -1.83 -5.77
N VAL A 169 -4.48 -3.03 -6.12
CA VAL A 169 -4.08 -3.36 -7.49
C VAL A 169 -5.26 -4.01 -8.20
N PHE A 170 -5.47 -3.64 -9.45
CA PHE A 170 -6.48 -4.24 -10.31
C PHE A 170 -5.93 -4.49 -11.72
N PRO A 171 -6.33 -5.60 -12.36
CA PRO A 171 -6.00 -5.87 -13.74
C PRO A 171 -6.83 -4.99 -14.66
N TYR A 172 -6.19 -4.48 -15.72
CA TYR A 172 -6.87 -3.67 -16.72
C TYR A 172 -6.51 -4.10 -18.14
N GLN A 173 -7.55 -4.28 -18.94
CA GLN A 173 -7.46 -4.69 -20.33
C GLN A 173 -8.07 -3.63 -21.24
N SER A 174 -7.60 -3.57 -22.47
CA SER A 174 -8.24 -2.77 -23.51
C SER A 174 -9.61 -3.33 -23.85
N LYS A 175 -10.57 -2.43 -24.13
CA LYS A 175 -11.88 -2.80 -24.71
C LYS A 175 -11.76 -3.59 -26.03
N ASN A 176 -10.62 -3.51 -26.70
CA ASN A 176 -10.31 -4.23 -27.93
C ASN A 176 -9.74 -5.65 -27.68
N GLY A 177 -9.75 -6.12 -26.44
CA GLY A 177 -9.30 -7.45 -26.04
C GLY A 177 -7.95 -7.46 -25.33
N ARG A 178 -7.45 -8.69 -25.10
CA ARG A 178 -6.20 -8.95 -24.37
C ARG A 178 -4.97 -8.48 -25.14
N TYR A 179 -3.94 -8.06 -24.39
CA TYR A 179 -2.60 -7.77 -24.93
C TYR A 179 -2.62 -6.71 -26.04
N ARG A 180 -3.21 -5.55 -25.73
CA ARG A 180 -3.33 -4.44 -26.69
C ARG A 180 -2.56 -3.19 -26.29
N PHE A 181 -1.98 -3.14 -25.08
CA PHE A 181 -1.27 -1.97 -24.61
C PHE A 181 0.24 -2.12 -24.79
N THR A 182 0.86 -1.19 -25.47
CA THR A 182 2.28 -0.87 -25.27
C THR A 182 2.49 -0.37 -23.84
N TYR A 183 3.75 -0.25 -23.39
CA TYR A 183 4.03 0.28 -22.04
C TYR A 183 3.45 1.67 -21.82
N THR A 184 3.58 2.57 -22.80
CA THR A 184 3.08 3.95 -22.72
C THR A 184 1.55 3.98 -22.66
N GLU A 185 0.90 3.18 -23.49
CA GLU A 185 -0.56 3.06 -23.49
C GLU A 185 -1.09 2.44 -22.20
N ALA A 186 -0.40 1.44 -21.64
CA ALA A 186 -0.74 0.85 -20.34
C ALA A 186 -0.66 1.88 -19.21
N LYS A 187 0.38 2.71 -19.22
CA LYS A 187 0.52 3.81 -18.25
C LYS A 187 -0.64 4.79 -18.36
N GLN A 188 -0.92 5.27 -19.56
CA GLN A 188 -2.05 6.18 -19.82
C GLN A 188 -3.39 5.55 -19.45
N ALA A 189 -3.61 4.28 -19.80
CA ALA A 189 -4.83 3.56 -19.49
C ALA A 189 -5.09 3.47 -17.98
N CYS A 190 -4.06 3.24 -17.16
CA CYS A 190 -4.19 3.28 -15.70
C CYS A 190 -4.51 4.70 -15.19
N GLU A 191 -3.87 5.74 -15.74
CA GLU A 191 -4.12 7.14 -15.37
C GLU A 191 -5.56 7.55 -15.69
N GLU A 192 -6.10 7.14 -16.84
CA GLU A 192 -7.50 7.34 -17.23
C GLU A 192 -8.51 6.63 -16.30
N GLN A 193 -8.07 5.61 -15.58
CA GLN A 193 -8.89 4.86 -14.62
C GLN A 193 -8.63 5.24 -13.15
N ASP A 194 -8.15 6.46 -12.90
CA ASP A 194 -7.83 6.98 -11.56
C ASP A 194 -6.76 6.15 -10.84
N GLY A 195 -5.74 5.72 -11.59
CA GLY A 195 -4.64 4.93 -11.06
C GLY A 195 -3.32 5.21 -11.75
N ARG A 196 -2.35 4.36 -11.50
CA ARG A 196 -1.06 4.31 -12.21
C ARG A 196 -0.64 2.85 -12.37
N LEU A 197 0.37 2.57 -13.19
CA LEU A 197 0.94 1.22 -13.22
C LEU A 197 1.42 0.81 -11.82
N ALA A 198 1.06 -0.40 -11.41
CA ALA A 198 1.48 -0.97 -10.14
C ALA A 198 2.99 -1.26 -10.13
N SER A 199 3.64 -1.11 -8.99
CA SER A 199 4.99 -1.63 -8.80
C SER A 199 4.98 -3.15 -8.58
N GLN A 200 6.13 -3.81 -8.76
CA GLN A 200 6.28 -5.23 -8.46
C GLN A 200 5.90 -5.55 -7.00
N GLU A 201 6.29 -4.68 -6.07
CA GLU A 201 5.95 -4.85 -4.66
C GLU A 201 4.44 -4.75 -4.41
N GLN A 202 3.75 -3.83 -5.07
CA GLN A 202 2.30 -3.69 -5.00
C GLN A 202 1.59 -4.92 -5.57
N LEU A 203 2.05 -5.44 -6.72
CA LEU A 203 1.51 -6.67 -7.30
C LEU A 203 1.77 -7.89 -6.40
N TYR A 204 2.96 -7.99 -5.79
CA TYR A 204 3.28 -9.07 -4.84
C TYR A 204 2.34 -9.03 -3.63
N ARG A 205 2.09 -7.87 -3.04
CA ARG A 205 1.15 -7.71 -1.93
C ARG A 205 -0.28 -8.08 -2.35
N ALA A 206 -0.72 -7.64 -3.51
CA ALA A 206 -2.03 -7.99 -4.03
C ALA A 206 -2.18 -9.51 -4.22
N TRP A 207 -1.16 -10.19 -4.73
CA TRP A 207 -1.12 -11.64 -4.81
C TRP A 207 -1.23 -12.30 -3.43
N THR A 208 -0.49 -11.84 -2.41
CA THR A 208 -0.60 -12.37 -1.04
C THR A 208 -1.97 -12.09 -0.40
N GLU A 209 -2.68 -11.07 -0.87
CA GLU A 209 -4.04 -10.71 -0.44
C GLU A 209 -5.14 -11.41 -1.26
N GLY A 210 -4.78 -12.26 -2.23
CA GLY A 210 -5.73 -13.08 -2.96
C GLY A 210 -5.91 -12.75 -4.44
N LEU A 211 -5.14 -11.83 -5.03
CA LEU A 211 -5.23 -11.54 -6.45
C LEU A 211 -4.71 -12.71 -7.30
N ASP A 212 -5.60 -13.32 -8.07
CA ASP A 212 -5.31 -14.37 -9.07
C ASP A 212 -5.76 -13.89 -10.46
N TRP A 213 -4.81 -13.70 -11.38
CA TRP A 213 -5.09 -13.21 -12.71
C TRP A 213 -4.14 -13.81 -13.76
N CYS A 214 -4.69 -14.49 -14.75
CA CYS A 214 -3.93 -15.31 -15.70
C CYS A 214 -3.34 -14.54 -16.89
N ASN A 215 -3.61 -13.24 -17.04
CA ASN A 215 -3.05 -12.46 -18.14
C ASN A 215 -1.86 -11.64 -17.67
N ALA A 216 -0.82 -11.63 -18.51
CA ALA A 216 0.39 -10.87 -18.28
C ALA A 216 0.12 -9.37 -18.49
N GLY A 217 0.60 -8.56 -17.57
CA GLY A 217 0.43 -7.11 -17.60
C GLY A 217 1.70 -6.35 -17.27
N TRP A 218 1.79 -5.14 -17.81
CA TRP A 218 2.84 -4.18 -17.56
C TRP A 218 2.84 -3.72 -16.11
N LEU A 219 4.04 -3.56 -15.55
CA LEU A 219 4.31 -2.90 -14.28
C LEU A 219 5.09 -1.61 -14.49
N TRP A 220 5.16 -0.80 -13.44
CA TRP A 220 5.81 0.52 -13.46
C TRP A 220 7.29 0.49 -13.90
N ASP A 221 8.02 -0.56 -13.56
CA ASP A 221 9.42 -0.75 -13.88
C ASP A 221 9.68 -1.27 -15.31
N GLY A 222 8.64 -1.45 -16.11
CA GLY A 222 8.73 -2.01 -17.46
C GLY A 222 8.87 -3.53 -17.49
N THR A 223 8.68 -4.20 -16.36
CA THR A 223 8.55 -5.65 -16.33
C THR A 223 7.12 -6.07 -16.63
N VAL A 224 6.97 -7.32 -17.05
CA VAL A 224 5.68 -7.94 -17.36
C VAL A 224 5.50 -9.15 -16.49
N GLN A 225 4.42 -9.17 -15.68
CA GLN A 225 4.16 -10.22 -14.71
C GLN A 225 2.67 -10.56 -14.66
N TYR A 226 2.33 -11.68 -13.98
CA TYR A 226 0.96 -12.03 -13.60
C TYR A 226 0.90 -12.89 -12.35
N PRO A 227 -0.10 -12.69 -11.47
CA PRO A 227 -0.25 -13.40 -10.20
C PRO A 227 -1.08 -14.67 -10.38
N ILE A 228 -0.59 -15.81 -9.87
CA ILE A 228 -1.31 -17.09 -9.84
C ILE A 228 -1.39 -17.60 -8.42
N ILE A 229 -2.60 -17.83 -7.92
CA ILE A 229 -2.86 -18.51 -6.65
C ILE A 229 -3.24 -19.95 -6.90
N VAL A 230 -4.18 -20.20 -7.82
CA VAL A 230 -4.59 -21.55 -8.19
C VAL A 230 -3.96 -21.92 -9.53
N PRO A 231 -2.94 -22.82 -9.53
CA PRO A 231 -2.33 -23.27 -10.78
C PRO A 231 -3.36 -23.97 -11.68
N ARG A 232 -3.34 -23.63 -12.96
CA ARG A 232 -4.23 -24.22 -13.96
C ARG A 232 -3.56 -24.26 -15.34
N PRO A 233 -3.87 -25.26 -16.20
CA PRO A 233 -3.15 -25.49 -17.46
C PRO A 233 -3.11 -24.28 -18.39
N ALA A 234 -4.16 -23.46 -18.41
CA ALA A 234 -4.24 -22.27 -19.27
C ALA A 234 -3.38 -21.09 -18.79
N CYS A 235 -2.81 -21.17 -17.57
CA CYS A 235 -2.06 -20.10 -16.93
C CYS A 235 -0.57 -20.42 -16.76
N GLY A 236 0.00 -21.13 -17.72
CA GLY A 236 1.38 -21.60 -17.66
C GLY A 236 1.47 -22.94 -16.92
N LEU A 237 1.99 -23.93 -17.57
CA LEU A 237 2.07 -25.35 -17.18
C LEU A 237 2.66 -25.68 -15.79
N GLU A 238 2.88 -24.70 -14.96
CA GLU A 238 3.51 -24.86 -13.66
C GLU A 238 2.51 -25.26 -12.57
N THR A 239 2.98 -26.07 -11.65
CA THR A 239 2.20 -26.64 -10.54
C THR A 239 2.19 -25.75 -9.29
N PHE A 240 2.85 -24.59 -9.32
CA PHE A 240 3.04 -23.74 -8.14
C PHE A 240 2.30 -22.42 -8.24
N SER A 241 1.79 -21.93 -7.11
CA SER A 241 1.33 -20.54 -6.97
C SER A 241 2.51 -19.59 -6.98
N GLY A 242 2.29 -18.33 -7.39
CA GLY A 242 3.33 -17.29 -7.37
C GLY A 242 3.14 -16.22 -8.45
N LEU A 243 4.03 -15.24 -8.43
CA LEU A 243 4.15 -14.29 -9.52
C LEU A 243 4.95 -14.92 -10.66
N ARG A 244 4.34 -14.93 -11.84
CA ARG A 244 5.01 -15.34 -13.08
C ARG A 244 5.60 -14.11 -13.72
N SER A 245 6.88 -14.15 -14.07
CA SER A 245 7.59 -13.00 -14.65
C SER A 245 8.16 -13.34 -16.02
N TYR A 246 7.88 -12.46 -16.96
CA TYR A 246 8.56 -12.45 -18.27
C TYR A 246 9.79 -11.53 -18.29
N GLY A 247 10.13 -10.92 -17.13
CA GLY A 247 11.21 -9.94 -17.02
C GLY A 247 10.87 -8.61 -17.71
N SER A 248 11.89 -7.78 -17.91
CA SER A 248 11.75 -6.54 -18.66
C SER A 248 11.50 -6.85 -20.14
N LYS A 249 10.58 -6.10 -20.73
CA LYS A 249 10.23 -6.23 -22.15
C LYS A 249 10.46 -4.91 -22.88
N ASP A 250 10.65 -5.02 -24.18
CA ASP A 250 10.63 -3.85 -25.03
C ASP A 250 9.28 -3.14 -24.90
N LYS A 251 9.32 -1.82 -24.75
CA LYS A 251 8.15 -0.99 -24.45
C LYS A 251 7.11 -0.97 -25.58
N ASP A 252 7.47 -1.40 -26.78
CA ASP A 252 6.57 -1.53 -27.92
C ASP A 252 5.83 -2.88 -27.96
N HIS A 253 6.21 -3.84 -27.09
CA HIS A 253 5.44 -5.07 -26.96
C HIS A 253 4.08 -4.81 -26.33
N HIS A 254 3.12 -5.70 -26.61
CA HIS A 254 1.75 -5.52 -26.21
C HIS A 254 1.36 -6.51 -25.11
N PHE A 255 0.91 -5.97 -23.96
CA PHE A 255 0.39 -6.73 -22.81
C PHE A 255 -0.84 -6.01 -22.24
N ASP A 256 -1.43 -6.58 -21.20
CA ASP A 256 -2.43 -5.89 -20.38
C ASP A 256 -1.71 -4.96 -19.37
N ALA A 257 -2.42 -4.43 -18.40
CA ALA A 257 -1.85 -3.59 -17.35
C ALA A 257 -2.27 -4.07 -15.97
N PHE A 258 -1.39 -3.93 -14.98
CA PHE A 258 -1.78 -3.90 -13.57
C PHE A 258 -1.74 -2.47 -13.09
N CYS A 259 -2.91 -1.96 -12.75
CA CYS A 259 -3.08 -0.61 -12.23
C CYS A 259 -3.18 -0.61 -10.71
N PHE A 260 -2.69 0.44 -10.09
CA PHE A 260 -2.78 0.68 -8.65
C PHE A 260 -3.55 1.96 -8.39
N THR A 261 -4.53 1.92 -7.52
CA THR A 261 -5.28 3.08 -7.04
C THR A 261 -5.39 3.08 -5.52
N SER A 262 -5.86 4.18 -4.95
CA SER A 262 -6.07 4.37 -3.52
C SER A 262 -7.47 4.93 -3.28
N GLN A 263 -7.80 5.18 -2.03
CA GLN A 263 -9.06 5.81 -1.67
C GLN A 263 -9.29 7.09 -2.48
N THR A 264 -10.53 7.28 -2.94
CA THR A 264 -10.95 8.43 -3.74
C THR A 264 -11.73 9.43 -2.90
N SER A 265 -11.70 10.69 -3.30
CA SER A 265 -12.51 11.77 -2.70
C SER A 265 -13.95 11.73 -3.20
N GLY A 266 -14.70 10.68 -2.95
CA GLY A 266 -16.08 10.55 -3.40
C GLY A 266 -16.65 9.20 -3.05
N SER A 267 -17.94 9.03 -3.24
CA SER A 267 -18.61 7.75 -3.01
C SER A 267 -19.09 7.15 -4.33
N VAL A 268 -18.98 5.82 -4.43
CA VAL A 268 -19.57 5.05 -5.51
C VAL A 268 -20.93 4.56 -5.03
N PHE A 269 -21.96 4.79 -5.82
CA PHE A 269 -23.31 4.32 -5.54
C PHE A 269 -23.94 3.73 -6.81
N PHE A 270 -24.99 2.97 -6.66
CA PHE A 270 -25.64 2.22 -7.72
C PHE A 270 -27.02 2.80 -8.04
N LEU A 271 -27.29 3.01 -9.34
CA LEU A 271 -28.65 3.29 -9.83
C LEU A 271 -29.25 2.02 -10.42
N SER A 272 -30.38 1.61 -9.87
CA SER A 272 -31.15 0.48 -10.37
C SER A 272 -31.91 0.87 -11.63
N GLY A 273 -31.86 0.01 -12.64
CA GLY A 273 -32.60 0.20 -13.88
C GLY A 273 -31.96 -0.55 -15.06
N SER A 274 -32.69 -0.68 -16.14
CA SER A 274 -32.15 -1.20 -17.41
C SER A 274 -31.69 -0.03 -18.26
N PHE A 275 -30.40 0.13 -18.43
CA PHE A 275 -29.81 1.25 -19.16
C PHE A 275 -28.91 0.76 -20.31
N SER A 276 -29.03 1.36 -21.47
CA SER A 276 -27.92 1.41 -22.42
C SER A 276 -26.79 2.29 -21.84
N PHE A 277 -25.59 2.21 -22.39
CA PHE A 277 -24.46 3.03 -21.94
C PHE A 277 -24.80 4.53 -21.91
N GLN A 278 -25.41 5.04 -23.00
CA GLN A 278 -25.79 6.45 -23.10
C GLN A 278 -26.88 6.85 -22.09
N GLN A 279 -27.86 5.96 -21.84
CA GLN A 279 -28.88 6.20 -20.81
C GLN A 279 -28.26 6.20 -19.41
N ALA A 280 -27.31 5.32 -19.14
CA ALA A 280 -26.57 5.27 -17.91
C ALA A 280 -25.80 6.57 -17.65
N GLU A 281 -25.07 7.06 -18.66
CA GLU A 281 -24.35 8.33 -18.56
C GLU A 281 -25.30 9.51 -18.28
N ASN A 282 -26.45 9.56 -18.96
CA ASN A 282 -27.45 10.59 -18.73
C ASN A 282 -28.08 10.48 -17.33
N ALA A 283 -28.40 9.27 -16.88
CA ALA A 283 -28.94 9.04 -15.55
C ALA A 283 -27.98 9.50 -14.44
N CYS A 284 -26.67 9.23 -14.60
CA CYS A 284 -25.63 9.76 -13.74
C CYS A 284 -25.63 11.28 -13.68
N ARG A 285 -25.63 11.91 -14.88
CA ARG A 285 -25.58 13.37 -14.99
C ARG A 285 -26.81 14.04 -14.34
N HIS A 286 -27.99 13.42 -14.44
CA HIS A 286 -29.20 13.90 -13.74
C HIS A 286 -29.09 13.84 -12.22
N GLN A 287 -28.24 12.96 -11.67
CA GLN A 287 -27.96 12.89 -10.23
C GLN A 287 -26.78 13.78 -9.81
N GLY A 288 -26.27 14.65 -10.70
CA GLY A 288 -25.09 15.46 -10.41
C GLY A 288 -23.80 14.64 -10.30
N ALA A 289 -23.77 13.46 -10.91
CA ALA A 289 -22.66 12.50 -10.85
C ALA A 289 -22.18 12.13 -12.25
N GLN A 290 -21.21 11.23 -12.34
CA GLN A 290 -20.71 10.65 -13.57
C GLN A 290 -20.51 9.14 -13.43
N LEU A 291 -20.40 8.42 -14.54
CA LEU A 291 -20.02 7.01 -14.51
C LEU A 291 -18.70 6.82 -13.78
N ALA A 292 -18.66 5.83 -12.91
CA ALA A 292 -17.45 5.50 -12.15
C ALA A 292 -16.33 5.02 -13.09
N LEU A 293 -15.11 5.38 -12.74
CA LEU A 293 -13.91 4.79 -13.31
C LEU A 293 -13.65 3.40 -12.69
N VAL A 294 -12.93 2.54 -13.41
CA VAL A 294 -12.59 1.20 -12.89
C VAL A 294 -11.85 1.29 -11.57
N GLY A 295 -10.84 2.17 -11.46
CA GLY A 295 -10.10 2.37 -10.21
C GLY A 295 -10.99 2.82 -9.06
N GLN A 296 -11.97 3.70 -9.32
CA GLN A 296 -12.92 4.15 -8.30
C GLN A 296 -13.80 3.00 -7.78
N LEU A 297 -14.24 2.10 -8.67
CA LEU A 297 -15.00 0.92 -8.25
C LEU A 297 -14.14 -0.01 -7.37
N TYR A 298 -12.88 -0.27 -7.76
CA TYR A 298 -11.96 -1.08 -6.95
C TYR A 298 -11.64 -0.42 -5.61
N ALA A 299 -11.49 0.91 -5.57
CA ALA A 299 -11.31 1.65 -4.32
C ALA A 299 -12.54 1.54 -3.42
N ALA A 300 -13.74 1.68 -3.96
CA ALA A 300 -14.98 1.51 -3.19
C ALA A 300 -15.12 0.08 -2.66
N TRP A 301 -14.84 -0.92 -3.48
CA TRP A 301 -14.84 -2.32 -3.05
C TRP A 301 -13.83 -2.56 -1.91
N ARG A 302 -12.60 -2.07 -2.03
CA ARG A 302 -11.54 -2.28 -1.03
C ARG A 302 -11.78 -1.53 0.27
N PHE A 303 -12.09 -0.23 0.19
CA PHE A 303 -12.10 0.67 1.35
C PHE A 303 -13.49 0.90 1.93
N GLN A 304 -14.53 0.91 1.09
CA GLN A 304 -15.90 1.15 1.52
C GLN A 304 -16.69 -0.16 1.68
N LYS A 305 -16.05 -1.32 1.42
CA LYS A 305 -16.69 -2.64 1.45
C LYS A 305 -17.91 -2.70 0.52
N TYR A 306 -17.80 -2.00 -0.60
CA TYR A 306 -18.86 -1.94 -1.59
C TYR A 306 -18.98 -3.29 -2.31
N ASP A 307 -19.99 -4.09 -1.96
CA ASP A 307 -20.20 -5.46 -2.42
C ASP A 307 -21.63 -5.63 -2.95
N ARG A 308 -21.76 -5.96 -4.22
CA ARG A 308 -23.05 -6.13 -4.89
C ARG A 308 -22.98 -7.25 -5.93
N CYS A 309 -24.12 -7.94 -6.11
CA CYS A 309 -24.31 -8.93 -7.17
C CYS A 309 -24.72 -8.30 -8.52
N ASP A 310 -25.05 -7.01 -8.53
CA ASP A 310 -25.49 -6.32 -9.74
C ASP A 310 -24.31 -5.78 -10.52
N GLY A 311 -24.29 -6.01 -11.83
CA GLY A 311 -23.32 -5.42 -12.74
C GLY A 311 -23.70 -4.00 -13.15
N GLY A 312 -22.71 -3.12 -13.28
CA GLY A 312 -22.92 -1.74 -13.66
C GLY A 312 -22.01 -1.25 -14.77
N TRP A 313 -22.53 -0.34 -15.61
CA TRP A 313 -21.73 0.39 -16.58
C TRP A 313 -20.67 1.26 -15.89
N LEU A 314 -19.45 1.18 -16.38
CA LEU A 314 -18.37 2.09 -16.00
C LEU A 314 -18.03 3.03 -17.17
N LYS A 315 -17.27 4.08 -16.89
CA LYS A 315 -16.95 5.13 -17.86
C LYS A 315 -16.16 4.63 -19.07
N ASP A 316 -15.41 3.55 -18.93
CA ASP A 316 -14.69 2.90 -20.03
C ASP A 316 -15.59 2.05 -20.93
N GLY A 317 -16.89 1.97 -20.65
CA GLY A 317 -17.86 1.15 -21.37
C GLY A 317 -17.85 -0.32 -20.97
N SER A 318 -17.10 -0.72 -19.93
CA SER A 318 -17.17 -2.05 -19.36
C SER A 318 -18.33 -2.18 -18.37
N VAL A 319 -18.77 -3.42 -18.15
CA VAL A 319 -19.74 -3.78 -17.10
C VAL A 319 -18.99 -4.63 -16.07
N ARG A 320 -19.04 -4.23 -14.80
CA ARG A 320 -18.35 -4.93 -13.72
C ARG A 320 -19.22 -5.12 -12.49
N PHE A 321 -18.88 -6.14 -11.71
CA PHE A 321 -19.55 -6.51 -10.46
C PHE A 321 -18.56 -6.31 -9.30
N PRO A 322 -18.85 -5.47 -8.31
CA PRO A 322 -18.06 -5.43 -7.08
C PRO A 322 -18.45 -6.60 -6.18
N SER A 323 -17.68 -7.68 -6.17
CA SER A 323 -17.97 -8.90 -5.40
C SER A 323 -16.78 -9.32 -4.55
N THR A 324 -17.04 -9.66 -3.28
CA THR A 324 -16.08 -10.25 -2.33
C THR A 324 -16.08 -11.77 -2.42
N THR A 325 -15.74 -12.35 -3.56
CA THR A 325 -15.48 -13.79 -3.63
C THR A 325 -14.09 -14.12 -3.07
N PRO A 326 -13.88 -15.34 -2.50
CA PRO A 326 -12.54 -15.84 -2.20
C PRO A 326 -11.71 -15.88 -3.49
N GLY A 327 -10.74 -14.96 -3.61
CA GLY A 327 -9.99 -14.73 -4.85
C GLY A 327 -9.86 -13.26 -5.22
N GLY A 328 -10.65 -12.39 -4.60
CA GLY A 328 -10.43 -10.94 -4.53
C GLY A 328 -10.50 -10.15 -5.83
N VAL A 329 -11.01 -10.75 -6.92
CA VAL A 329 -11.12 -10.08 -8.22
C VAL A 329 -12.59 -10.00 -8.60
N ALA A 330 -12.99 -8.85 -9.12
CA ALA A 330 -14.27 -8.72 -9.82
C ALA A 330 -14.19 -9.57 -11.11
N GLU A 331 -14.43 -10.86 -10.96
CA GLU A 331 -14.51 -11.76 -12.10
C GLU A 331 -15.86 -11.62 -12.82
N ASP A 332 -15.87 -11.98 -14.11
CA ASP A 332 -17.06 -12.07 -14.95
C ASP A 332 -18.06 -13.17 -14.50
N SER A 333 -17.76 -13.87 -13.40
CA SER A 333 -18.61 -14.93 -12.85
C SER A 333 -19.23 -14.51 -11.53
N PRO A 334 -20.56 -14.44 -11.42
CA PRO A 334 -21.24 -14.09 -10.17
C PRO A 334 -21.01 -15.20 -9.12
N ARG A 335 -21.00 -14.80 -7.83
CA ARG A 335 -21.02 -15.74 -6.71
C ARG A 335 -22.19 -16.72 -6.88
N PRO A 336 -22.10 -17.98 -6.36
CA PRO A 336 -23.21 -18.93 -6.42
C PRO A 336 -24.53 -18.36 -5.86
N GLU A 337 -24.46 -17.50 -4.84
CA GLU A 337 -25.60 -16.77 -4.29
C GLU A 337 -26.07 -15.62 -5.16
N CYS A 338 -25.20 -15.09 -6.03
CA CYS A 338 -25.54 -14.13 -7.07
C CYS A 338 -26.00 -14.84 -8.38
N ALA A 339 -25.86 -16.15 -8.48
CA ALA A 339 -26.14 -16.96 -9.66
C ALA A 339 -27.64 -17.20 -9.95
N ARG A 340 -28.55 -16.51 -9.28
CA ARG A 340 -29.98 -16.42 -9.73
C ARG A 340 -30.14 -15.53 -10.98
N TRP A 341 -29.07 -15.33 -11.73
CA TRP A 341 -29.15 -14.73 -13.03
C TRP A 341 -29.61 -15.78 -14.03
N ASP A 342 -30.89 -15.71 -14.35
CA ASP A 342 -31.47 -16.44 -15.45
C ASP A 342 -30.71 -16.18 -16.73
N SER A 343 -30.16 -17.22 -17.31
CA SER A 343 -29.44 -17.21 -18.59
C SER A 343 -30.30 -16.69 -19.77
N GLN A 344 -31.58 -16.43 -19.55
CA GLN A 344 -32.52 -15.87 -20.53
C GLN A 344 -32.64 -14.35 -20.49
N THR A 345 -32.21 -13.66 -19.44
CA THR A 345 -32.33 -12.19 -19.32
C THR A 345 -31.00 -11.46 -19.51
N ARG A 346 -30.29 -11.71 -20.59
CA ARG A 346 -29.10 -10.94 -21.03
C ARG A 346 -29.35 -9.43 -21.24
N ARG A 347 -30.45 -8.85 -20.72
CA ARG A 347 -30.87 -7.48 -21.04
C ARG A 347 -30.90 -6.48 -19.90
N HIS A 348 -30.51 -6.85 -18.69
CA HIS A 348 -30.53 -5.91 -17.57
C HIS A 348 -29.11 -5.54 -17.15
N ILE A 349 -28.61 -4.49 -17.75
CA ILE A 349 -27.30 -3.91 -17.44
C ILE A 349 -27.55 -2.71 -16.53
N PHE A 350 -26.92 -2.72 -15.36
CA PHE A 350 -27.10 -1.74 -14.28
C PHE A 350 -25.92 -0.76 -14.24
N THR A 351 -26.07 0.36 -13.57
CA THR A 351 -25.12 1.47 -13.63
C THR A 351 -24.55 1.78 -12.26
N VAL A 352 -23.22 1.87 -12.16
CA VAL A 352 -22.50 2.33 -10.97
C VAL A 352 -22.12 3.80 -11.16
N LEU A 353 -22.35 4.62 -10.16
CA LEU A 353 -22.13 6.05 -10.18
C LEU A 353 -21.10 6.50 -9.16
N THR A 354 -20.28 7.49 -9.52
CA THR A 354 -19.50 8.27 -8.57
C THR A 354 -20.13 9.65 -8.38
N ALA A 355 -20.53 10.01 -7.17
CA ALA A 355 -20.72 11.39 -6.80
C ALA A 355 -19.37 12.00 -6.43
N THR A 356 -18.79 12.80 -7.29
CA THR A 356 -17.81 13.78 -6.86
C THR A 356 -18.60 14.89 -6.19
N THR A 357 -18.61 14.95 -4.88
CA THR A 357 -18.93 16.18 -4.16
C THR A 357 -17.85 17.18 -4.57
N LEU A 358 -18.16 17.99 -5.60
CA LEU A 358 -17.51 19.24 -5.81
C LEU A 358 -17.88 20.09 -4.59
N ASN A 359 -17.04 20.04 -3.55
CA ASN A 359 -17.00 21.10 -2.56
C ASN A 359 -16.52 22.36 -3.29
N PHE A 360 -17.45 23.07 -3.89
CA PHE A 360 -17.30 24.50 -4.11
C PHE A 360 -17.31 25.15 -2.72
N GLY A 361 -16.16 25.14 -2.05
CA GLY A 361 -15.84 26.08 -1.01
C GLY A 361 -15.77 27.44 -1.67
N LEU A 362 -16.87 28.19 -1.58
CA LEU A 362 -16.82 29.64 -1.58
C LEU A 362 -16.01 30.05 -0.36
N PHE A 363 -14.77 30.50 -0.60
CA PHE A 363 -14.13 31.72 -0.02
C PHE A 363 -12.70 31.79 -0.55
#